data_fc62dc77bded7c1f855d1b0126738944
#
_entry.id   fc62dc77bded7c1f855d1b0126738944
#
_cell.length_a   1.000
_cell.length_b   1.000
_cell.length_c   1.000
_cell.angle_alpha   90.00
_cell.angle_beta   90.00
_cell.angle_gamma   90.00
#
_symmetry.space_group_name_H-M   'P 1'
#
loop_
_entity.id
_entity.type
_entity.pdbx_description
1 polymer ?
#
loop_
_entity_poly.entity_id
_entity_poly.type
_entity_poly.pdbx_seq_one_letter_code
_entity_poly.pdbx_strand_id
1 'polypeptide(L)'
;MPDQPHTASRPPLATRGADLEHLTRETWDVLIVGGGIVGCGALLDAASRGLRAALIEQDDIAVGTSSRSSRLVHGGLRYLEQFHVGLVREALHERARLLELAPHLVRLEKFLFPLYGRPAVTRSFYESGMVLYDLLGSAKRGGRHHHLSVDAALELAPDLRREGLQGAMLYSDGMEDDARYTLAVLRTAIREGGLAVTRVTAVKAIRDGGRVAGATVRDELTGVELDVRAAAVLDATGVWGARPDRPFGSEKATFNVLPSRGSHILVPRERIEVRTGVTIRVPGKVAFMVPWPRHWVIGTTDDPFTGPVDRPSASGPEVERILAAVNSAFDVGLSREDIVGTYAGLRPLIAPSGASSTVKVSREHKVAVEDRGLVRISGGKYTTYRLMASDAIDAVLGADAKDRPSGTADLPIIGAAPRPELDALIARLSREPGMDVESARSLVDRHGTEAETVVELGRRRDLIRPLVAGQPMIEAEVAWAAEHELALSLDDVLARRMRLAMTLRDRGESIASRVAAIAGDVLGWDAPRQAIEAARYLEGAHREFDVPA
;
A
#
# COMPACT_ATOMS: atom_id res chain seq x y z
N MET A 1 5.38 -15.45 28.72
CA MET A 1 4.65 -14.18 28.72
C MET A 1 3.22 -14.48 29.18
N PRO A 2 2.65 -13.79 30.16
CA PRO A 2 1.32 -14.12 30.65
C PRO A 2 0.28 -13.76 29.59
N ASP A 3 -0.68 -14.69 29.38
CA ASP A 3 -1.91 -14.53 28.61
C ASP A 3 -2.61 -13.24 29.01
N GLN A 4 -2.69 -12.28 28.09
CA GLN A 4 -3.65 -11.20 28.26
C GLN A 4 -5.04 -11.74 27.93
N PRO A 5 -6.05 -11.53 28.79
CA PRO A 5 -7.39 -12.02 28.54
C PRO A 5 -7.94 -11.32 27.29
N HIS A 6 -8.48 -12.12 26.35
CA HIS A 6 -9.27 -11.64 25.23
C HIS A 6 -10.39 -10.74 25.79
N THR A 7 -10.20 -9.43 25.72
CA THR A 7 -11.20 -8.45 26.11
C THR A 7 -12.42 -8.65 25.21
N ALA A 8 -13.57 -8.84 25.82
CA ALA A 8 -14.85 -8.89 25.14
C ALA A 8 -14.93 -7.71 24.15
N SER A 9 -15.21 -7.99 22.88
CA SER A 9 -15.20 -7.02 21.80
C SER A 9 -16.15 -5.87 22.11
N ARG A 10 -15.60 -4.70 22.41
CA ARG A 10 -16.36 -3.46 22.42
C ARG A 10 -16.61 -3.05 20.96
N PRO A 11 -17.79 -2.44 20.65
CA PRO A 11 -18.03 -1.92 19.31
C PRO A 11 -16.92 -0.96 18.87
N PRO A 12 -16.41 -1.02 17.62
CA PRO A 12 -15.27 -0.23 17.16
C PRO A 12 -15.39 1.28 17.34
N LEU A 13 -16.59 1.83 17.20
CA LEU A 13 -16.84 3.26 17.46
C LEU A 13 -16.67 3.62 18.95
N ALA A 14 -17.04 2.72 19.86
CA ALA A 14 -16.82 2.92 21.29
C ALA A 14 -15.33 2.81 21.65
N THR A 15 -14.59 1.92 20.99
CA THR A 15 -13.13 1.80 21.12
C THR A 15 -12.45 3.06 20.59
N ARG A 16 -12.84 3.54 19.39
CA ARG A 16 -12.32 4.79 18.83
C ARG A 16 -12.59 6.00 19.74
N GLY A 17 -13.76 6.06 20.39
CA GLY A 17 -14.07 7.12 21.36
C GLY A 17 -13.09 7.12 22.53
N ALA A 18 -12.80 5.94 23.09
CA ALA A 18 -11.82 5.77 24.16
C ALA A 18 -10.39 6.10 23.69
N ASP A 19 -10.05 5.72 22.46
CA ASP A 19 -8.74 6.03 21.85
C ASP A 19 -8.59 7.53 21.63
N LEU A 20 -9.64 8.24 21.20
CA LEU A 20 -9.64 9.69 21.04
C LEU A 20 -9.49 10.41 22.40
N GLU A 21 -10.17 9.89 23.43
CA GLU A 21 -10.02 10.40 24.81
C GLU A 21 -8.59 10.17 25.33
N HIS A 22 -8.02 8.99 25.10
CA HIS A 22 -6.64 8.69 25.44
C HIS A 22 -5.66 9.61 24.69
N LEU A 23 -5.88 9.81 23.39
CA LEU A 23 -5.07 10.69 22.54
C LEU A 23 -4.95 12.11 23.13
N THR A 24 -6.04 12.64 23.70
CA THR A 24 -6.09 14.04 24.20
C THR A 24 -5.66 14.18 25.65
N ARG A 25 -5.71 13.13 26.45
CA ARG A 25 -5.30 13.16 27.87
C ARG A 25 -3.80 13.04 28.08
N GLU A 26 -3.12 12.30 27.19
CA GLU A 26 -1.70 12.01 27.33
C GLU A 26 -0.83 13.08 26.65
N THR A 27 0.40 13.19 27.13
CA THR A 27 1.47 13.91 26.40
C THR A 27 2.37 12.88 25.73
N TRP A 28 2.43 12.91 24.42
CA TRP A 28 3.14 11.97 23.60
C TRP A 28 4.60 12.36 23.42
N ASP A 29 5.49 11.36 23.26
CA ASP A 29 6.87 11.63 22.88
C ASP A 29 6.91 12.05 21.39
N VAL A 30 6.05 11.44 20.55
CA VAL A 30 5.85 11.84 19.16
C VAL A 30 4.37 11.70 18.74
N LEU A 31 3.85 12.75 18.09
CA LEU A 31 2.58 12.72 17.36
C LEU A 31 2.88 12.60 15.86
N ILE A 32 2.43 11.52 15.24
CA ILE A 32 2.62 11.23 13.81
C ILE A 32 1.35 11.63 13.08
N VAL A 33 1.47 12.41 12.00
CA VAL A 33 0.34 12.87 11.19
C VAL A 33 0.40 12.25 9.81
N GLY A 34 -0.60 11.38 9.52
CA GLY A 34 -0.75 10.66 8.26
C GLY A 34 -0.62 9.15 8.39
N GLY A 35 -1.68 8.42 8.00
CA GLY A 35 -1.81 6.96 8.07
C GLY A 35 -1.37 6.22 6.79
N GLY A 36 -0.43 6.79 6.03
CA GLY A 36 0.25 6.08 4.94
C GLY A 36 1.33 5.12 5.46
N ILE A 37 1.96 4.36 4.54
CA ILE A 37 2.98 3.35 4.92
C ILE A 37 4.14 3.94 5.73
N VAL A 38 4.53 5.19 5.47
CA VAL A 38 5.61 5.86 6.21
C VAL A 38 5.18 6.22 7.62
N GLY A 39 3.97 6.79 7.79
CA GLY A 39 3.45 7.12 9.12
C GLY A 39 3.18 5.87 9.96
N CYS A 40 2.58 4.83 9.37
CA CYS A 40 2.38 3.53 10.03
C CYS A 40 3.72 2.89 10.42
N GLY A 41 4.72 2.95 9.53
CA GLY A 41 6.08 2.49 9.81
C GLY A 41 6.76 3.30 10.92
N ALA A 42 6.58 4.63 10.93
CA ALA A 42 7.11 5.48 11.98
C ALA A 42 6.47 5.21 13.35
N LEU A 43 5.15 4.91 13.38
CA LEU A 43 4.50 4.48 14.62
C LEU A 43 5.08 3.16 15.13
N LEU A 44 5.29 2.18 14.22
CA LEU A 44 5.89 0.90 14.56
C LEU A 44 7.33 1.08 15.06
N ASP A 45 8.12 1.92 14.38
CA ASP A 45 9.50 2.19 14.76
C ASP A 45 9.58 2.86 16.13
N ALA A 46 8.77 3.90 16.35
CA ALA A 46 8.69 4.61 17.63
C ALA A 46 8.26 3.68 18.79
N ALA A 47 7.21 2.87 18.59
CA ALA A 47 6.75 1.91 19.57
C ALA A 47 7.82 0.85 19.89
N SER A 48 8.53 0.32 18.86
CA SER A 48 9.62 -0.65 19.03
C SER A 48 10.80 -0.10 19.84
N ARG A 49 10.96 1.22 19.89
CA ARG A 49 11.98 1.92 20.71
C ARG A 49 11.47 2.34 22.09
N GLY A 50 10.24 1.95 22.46
CA GLY A 50 9.63 2.26 23.75
C GLY A 50 9.18 3.73 23.89
N LEU A 51 8.93 4.43 22.76
CA LEU A 51 8.36 5.79 22.79
C LEU A 51 6.82 5.70 22.94
N ARG A 52 6.25 6.64 23.70
CA ARG A 52 4.80 6.89 23.67
C ARG A 52 4.48 7.60 22.38
N ALA A 53 3.97 6.88 21.41
CA ALA A 53 3.71 7.38 20.06
C ALA A 53 2.23 7.27 19.71
N ALA A 54 1.69 8.34 19.13
CA ALA A 54 0.35 8.37 18.59
C ALA A 54 0.35 8.77 17.12
N LEU A 55 -0.56 8.15 16.34
CA LEU A 55 -0.80 8.47 14.93
C LEU A 55 -2.23 8.94 14.74
N ILE A 56 -2.40 10.02 13.98
CA ILE A 56 -3.70 10.48 13.51
C ILE A 56 -3.77 10.44 11.99
N GLU A 57 -4.94 10.05 11.48
CA GLU A 57 -5.24 10.01 10.05
C GLU A 57 -6.59 10.68 9.76
N GLN A 58 -6.60 11.60 8.81
CA GLN A 58 -7.79 12.40 8.48
C GLN A 58 -8.95 11.59 7.88
N ASP A 59 -8.66 10.52 7.18
CA ASP A 59 -9.65 9.65 6.54
C ASP A 59 -9.44 8.21 7.02
N ASP A 60 -8.97 7.33 6.17
CA ASP A 60 -8.70 5.93 6.46
C ASP A 60 -7.22 5.59 6.22
N ILE A 61 -6.76 4.53 6.85
CA ILE A 61 -5.42 4.01 6.66
C ILE A 61 -5.18 3.66 5.20
N ALA A 62 -4.01 4.09 4.70
CA ALA A 62 -3.60 3.90 3.31
C ALA A 62 -4.48 4.58 2.26
N VAL A 63 -5.34 5.54 2.60
CA VAL A 63 -6.25 6.19 1.65
C VAL A 63 -5.54 6.86 0.47
N GLY A 64 -4.31 7.33 0.68
CA GLY A 64 -3.48 7.99 -0.34
C GLY A 64 -2.67 7.02 -1.19
N THR A 65 -1.41 7.37 -1.43
CA THR A 65 -0.46 6.64 -2.28
C THR A 65 -0.26 5.18 -1.87
N SER A 66 -0.41 4.88 -0.57
CA SER A 66 -0.14 3.57 0.03
C SER A 66 -1.17 2.48 -0.28
N SER A 67 -2.23 2.79 -1.04
CA SER A 67 -3.16 1.80 -1.61
C SER A 67 -3.25 1.86 -3.14
N ARG A 68 -2.40 2.65 -3.78
CA ARG A 68 -2.48 2.99 -5.20
C ARG A 68 -1.14 2.83 -5.91
N SER A 69 -0.29 1.92 -5.39
CA SER A 69 1.01 1.58 -5.96
C SER A 69 0.87 0.57 -7.11
N SER A 70 1.98 0.22 -7.74
CA SER A 70 2.06 -0.90 -8.69
C SER A 70 2.12 -2.27 -7.99
N ARG A 71 1.94 -2.35 -6.67
CA ARG A 71 1.96 -3.57 -5.84
C ARG A 71 3.26 -4.36 -5.91
N LEU A 72 4.36 -3.66 -6.11
CA LEU A 72 5.69 -4.23 -6.21
C LEU A 72 6.58 -3.80 -5.06
N VAL A 73 7.21 -4.77 -4.44
CA VAL A 73 8.34 -4.62 -3.53
C VAL A 73 9.60 -4.99 -4.30
N HIS A 74 10.25 -4.01 -4.92
CA HIS A 74 11.24 -4.26 -5.93
C HIS A 74 12.51 -3.41 -5.78
N GLY A 75 13.64 -3.95 -6.26
CA GLY A 75 14.91 -3.23 -6.28
C GLY A 75 14.95 -2.06 -7.26
N GLY A 76 14.07 -2.06 -8.27
CA GLY A 76 14.01 -1.02 -9.28
C GLY A 76 15.09 -1.18 -10.34
N LEU A 77 14.98 -2.19 -11.20
CA LEU A 77 15.90 -2.48 -12.31
C LEU A 77 16.24 -1.25 -13.16
N ARG A 78 15.28 -0.34 -13.36
CA ARG A 78 15.47 0.92 -14.09
C ARG A 78 16.55 1.83 -13.48
N TYR A 79 16.77 1.75 -12.15
CA TYR A 79 17.79 2.60 -11.49
C TYR A 79 19.21 2.11 -11.73
N LEU A 80 19.40 0.83 -12.10
CA LEU A 80 20.69 0.36 -12.58
C LEU A 80 21.07 0.99 -13.91
N GLU A 81 20.09 1.23 -14.81
CA GLU A 81 20.31 1.97 -16.06
C GLU A 81 20.79 3.41 -15.79
N GLN A 82 20.46 3.96 -14.62
CA GLN A 82 20.84 5.30 -14.17
C GLN A 82 22.05 5.30 -13.21
N PHE A 83 22.70 4.16 -13.01
CA PHE A 83 23.85 3.98 -12.11
C PHE A 83 23.59 4.29 -10.62
N HIS A 84 22.33 4.27 -10.16
CA HIS A 84 21.97 4.44 -8.75
C HIS A 84 22.10 3.12 -7.96
N VAL A 85 23.32 2.54 -7.92
CA VAL A 85 23.60 1.23 -7.33
C VAL A 85 23.26 1.16 -5.84
N GLY A 86 23.53 2.24 -5.09
CA GLY A 86 23.20 2.33 -3.65
C GLY A 86 21.70 2.15 -3.38
N LEU A 87 20.88 2.85 -4.15
CA LEU A 87 19.41 2.80 -4.04
C LEU A 87 18.83 1.41 -4.37
N VAL A 88 19.45 0.73 -5.35
CA VAL A 88 19.06 -0.64 -5.73
C VAL A 88 19.44 -1.63 -4.63
N ARG A 89 20.66 -1.52 -4.08
CA ARG A 89 21.13 -2.38 -2.99
C ARG A 89 20.24 -2.26 -1.76
N GLU A 90 19.92 -1.03 -1.34
CA GLU A 90 19.03 -0.76 -0.22
C GLU A 90 17.64 -1.39 -0.45
N ALA A 91 17.03 -1.13 -1.61
CA ALA A 91 15.71 -1.67 -1.94
C ALA A 91 15.70 -3.20 -2.00
N LEU A 92 16.77 -3.85 -2.48
CA LEU A 92 16.87 -5.31 -2.52
C LEU A 92 17.05 -5.92 -1.13
N HIS A 93 17.78 -5.25 -0.24
CA HIS A 93 17.89 -5.68 1.16
C HIS A 93 16.55 -5.55 1.89
N GLU A 94 15.85 -4.44 1.72
CA GLU A 94 14.52 -4.26 2.31
C GLU A 94 13.51 -5.26 1.73
N ARG A 95 13.50 -5.51 0.42
CA ARG A 95 12.69 -6.57 -0.19
C ARG A 95 12.92 -7.92 0.49
N ALA A 96 14.17 -8.30 0.73
CA ALA A 96 14.49 -9.56 1.39
C ALA A 96 13.95 -9.60 2.83
N ARG A 97 14.02 -8.49 3.56
CA ARG A 97 13.42 -8.37 4.89
C ARG A 97 11.90 -8.48 4.86
N LEU A 98 11.24 -7.78 3.96
CA LEU A 98 9.77 -7.79 3.87
C LEU A 98 9.24 -9.19 3.58
N LEU A 99 9.95 -10.00 2.78
CA LEU A 99 9.63 -11.41 2.55
C LEU A 99 9.74 -12.26 3.83
N GLU A 100 10.62 -11.91 4.76
CA GLU A 100 10.78 -12.61 6.04
C GLU A 100 9.82 -12.11 7.10
N LEU A 101 9.63 -10.79 7.18
CA LEU A 101 8.79 -10.17 8.19
C LEU A 101 7.29 -10.38 7.94
N ALA A 102 6.89 -10.57 6.67
CA ALA A 102 5.49 -10.71 6.28
C ALA A 102 5.28 -11.75 5.15
N PRO A 103 5.62 -13.03 5.37
CA PRO A 103 5.60 -14.06 4.32
C PRO A 103 4.20 -14.38 3.78
N HIS A 104 3.13 -13.97 4.46
CA HIS A 104 1.75 -14.05 3.99
C HIS A 104 1.37 -12.89 3.07
N LEU A 105 1.94 -11.69 3.28
CA LEU A 105 1.60 -10.48 2.51
C LEU A 105 2.57 -10.20 1.36
N VAL A 106 3.83 -10.63 1.49
CA VAL A 106 4.88 -10.38 0.49
C VAL A 106 5.36 -11.71 -0.07
N ARG A 107 5.30 -11.84 -1.40
CA ARG A 107 5.76 -13.05 -2.09
C ARG A 107 6.65 -12.70 -3.27
N LEU A 108 7.54 -13.64 -3.63
CA LEU A 108 8.30 -13.53 -4.88
C LEU A 108 7.43 -13.96 -6.06
N GLU A 109 7.48 -13.15 -7.11
CA GLU A 109 6.84 -13.42 -8.38
C GLU A 109 7.87 -13.37 -9.51
N LYS A 110 7.68 -14.21 -10.53
CA LYS A 110 8.54 -14.21 -11.71
C LYS A 110 8.06 -13.16 -12.70
N PHE A 111 9.01 -12.43 -13.28
CA PHE A 111 8.76 -11.42 -14.29
C PHE A 111 9.57 -11.73 -15.55
N LEU A 112 8.87 -11.72 -16.67
CA LEU A 112 9.46 -11.82 -18.00
C LEU A 112 9.83 -10.41 -18.48
N PHE A 113 11.06 -10.22 -18.94
CA PHE A 113 11.53 -9.00 -19.60
C PHE A 113 11.86 -9.33 -21.05
N PRO A 114 10.92 -9.13 -22.00
CA PRO A 114 11.14 -9.42 -23.42
C PRO A 114 12.20 -8.49 -24.02
N LEU A 115 13.06 -9.05 -24.85
CA LEU A 115 14.13 -8.35 -25.52
C LEU A 115 13.80 -8.17 -27.00
N TYR A 116 13.57 -6.92 -27.40
CA TYR A 116 13.35 -6.50 -28.78
C TYR A 116 14.49 -5.61 -29.27
N GLY A 117 14.80 -5.63 -30.55
CA GLY A 117 15.75 -4.72 -31.18
C GLY A 117 17.15 -5.28 -31.40
N ARG A 118 18.20 -4.44 -31.39
CA ARG A 118 19.57 -4.82 -31.78
C ARG A 118 20.18 -5.85 -30.82
N PRO A 119 20.55 -7.06 -31.33
CA PRO A 119 20.80 -8.23 -30.49
C PRO A 119 21.96 -8.12 -29.51
N ALA A 120 23.14 -7.67 -29.97
CA ALA A 120 24.38 -7.84 -29.21
C ALA A 120 24.60 -6.79 -28.10
N VAL A 121 24.44 -5.50 -28.40
CA VAL A 121 24.75 -4.41 -27.44
C VAL A 121 23.68 -4.32 -26.36
N THR A 122 22.40 -4.47 -26.76
CA THR A 122 21.26 -4.40 -25.84
C THR A 122 21.28 -5.59 -24.87
N ARG A 123 21.59 -6.78 -25.37
CA ARG A 123 21.67 -8.00 -24.57
C ARG A 123 22.76 -7.91 -23.51
N SER A 124 24.01 -7.57 -23.89
CA SER A 124 25.14 -7.48 -22.94
C SER A 124 24.91 -6.40 -21.86
N PHE A 125 24.29 -5.28 -22.22
CA PHE A 125 23.96 -4.23 -21.27
C PHE A 125 22.98 -4.71 -20.19
N TYR A 126 21.87 -5.35 -20.60
CA TYR A 126 20.89 -5.87 -19.64
C TYR A 126 21.41 -7.07 -18.85
N GLU A 127 22.24 -7.94 -19.47
CA GLU A 127 22.92 -9.02 -18.78
C GLU A 127 23.77 -8.50 -17.62
N SER A 128 24.60 -7.51 -17.88
CA SER A 128 25.43 -6.89 -16.84
C SER A 128 24.61 -6.29 -15.72
N GLY A 129 23.51 -5.61 -16.07
CA GLY A 129 22.57 -5.05 -15.10
C GLY A 129 21.89 -6.13 -14.25
N MET A 130 21.46 -7.24 -14.84
CA MET A 130 20.81 -8.34 -14.11
C MET A 130 21.78 -9.13 -13.25
N VAL A 131 23.02 -9.36 -13.71
CA VAL A 131 24.08 -9.95 -12.86
C VAL A 131 24.33 -9.07 -11.63
N LEU A 132 24.42 -7.75 -11.82
CA LEU A 132 24.58 -6.82 -10.71
C LEU A 132 23.34 -6.83 -9.78
N TYR A 133 22.14 -6.91 -10.32
CA TYR A 133 20.90 -7.04 -9.55
C TYR A 133 20.89 -8.29 -8.68
N ASP A 134 21.29 -9.45 -9.22
CA ASP A 134 21.40 -10.70 -8.48
C ASP A 134 22.48 -10.64 -7.40
N LEU A 135 23.65 -10.04 -7.71
CA LEU A 135 24.74 -9.88 -6.73
C LEU A 135 24.34 -8.95 -5.57
N LEU A 136 23.64 -7.87 -5.86
CA LEU A 136 23.17 -6.92 -4.85
C LEU A 136 22.01 -7.49 -4.00
N GLY A 137 21.15 -8.33 -4.61
CA GLY A 137 19.97 -8.91 -3.96
C GLY A 137 20.23 -10.16 -3.13
N SER A 138 21.50 -10.58 -2.92
CA SER A 138 21.89 -11.90 -2.42
C SER A 138 21.09 -13.03 -3.10
N ALA A 139 21.73 -13.73 -4.04
CA ALA A 139 21.15 -14.81 -4.87
C ALA A 139 20.44 -15.93 -4.08
N LYS A 140 20.53 -15.94 -2.74
CA LYS A 140 19.92 -16.95 -1.86
C LYS A 140 18.40 -16.80 -1.70
N ARG A 141 17.82 -15.61 -1.96
CA ARG A 141 16.41 -15.30 -1.64
C ARG A 141 15.53 -14.86 -2.82
N GLY A 142 16.04 -14.79 -4.04
CA GLY A 142 15.27 -14.40 -5.23
C GLY A 142 15.52 -15.29 -6.45
N GLY A 143 16.48 -16.20 -6.34
CA GLY A 143 16.99 -16.96 -7.49
C GLY A 143 17.84 -16.08 -8.42
N ARG A 144 18.55 -16.72 -9.35
CA ARG A 144 19.26 -16.00 -10.41
C ARG A 144 18.31 -15.73 -11.57
N HIS A 145 18.56 -14.65 -12.29
CA HIS A 145 17.89 -14.45 -13.57
C HIS A 145 18.29 -15.55 -14.58
N HIS A 146 17.39 -15.82 -15.50
CA HIS A 146 17.60 -16.80 -16.56
C HIS A 146 17.38 -16.15 -17.93
N HIS A 147 18.25 -16.49 -18.89
CA HIS A 147 18.01 -16.19 -20.29
C HIS A 147 17.10 -17.23 -20.92
N LEU A 148 16.10 -16.75 -21.62
CA LEU A 148 15.16 -17.57 -22.36
C LEU A 148 15.36 -17.35 -23.87
N SER A 149 15.33 -18.44 -24.63
CA SER A 149 15.16 -18.38 -26.08
C SER A 149 13.80 -17.77 -26.44
N VAL A 150 13.61 -17.42 -27.71
CA VAL A 150 12.33 -16.93 -28.21
C VAL A 150 11.22 -17.96 -27.93
N ASP A 151 11.45 -19.24 -28.20
CA ASP A 151 10.44 -20.29 -28.00
C ASP A 151 10.13 -20.48 -26.51
N ALA A 152 11.12 -20.49 -25.63
CA ALA A 152 10.91 -20.58 -24.19
C ALA A 152 10.18 -19.34 -23.62
N ALA A 153 10.42 -18.15 -24.17
CA ALA A 153 9.69 -16.95 -23.79
C ALA A 153 8.22 -17.02 -24.21
N LEU A 154 7.94 -17.51 -25.43
CA LEU A 154 6.59 -17.70 -25.94
C LEU A 154 5.84 -18.84 -25.25
N GLU A 155 6.54 -19.85 -24.72
CA GLU A 155 5.90 -20.88 -23.88
C GLU A 155 5.36 -20.29 -22.56
N LEU A 156 6.06 -19.31 -21.98
CA LEU A 156 5.61 -18.60 -20.79
C LEU A 156 4.59 -17.48 -21.08
N ALA A 157 4.64 -16.91 -22.26
CA ALA A 157 3.80 -15.81 -22.70
C ALA A 157 3.38 -16.01 -24.16
N PRO A 158 2.39 -16.91 -24.44
CA PRO A 158 1.96 -17.24 -25.79
C PRO A 158 1.51 -16.03 -26.62
N ASP A 159 0.84 -15.07 -25.99
CA ASP A 159 0.35 -13.86 -26.64
C ASP A 159 1.43 -12.78 -26.88
N LEU A 160 2.66 -13.02 -26.44
CA LEU A 160 3.76 -12.06 -26.65
C LEU A 160 4.08 -11.94 -28.14
N ARG A 161 4.20 -10.71 -28.63
CA ARG A 161 4.51 -10.46 -30.05
C ARG A 161 5.82 -11.13 -30.45
N ARG A 162 5.74 -12.01 -31.44
CA ARG A 162 6.90 -12.77 -31.92
C ARG A 162 7.81 -11.93 -32.82
N GLU A 163 7.25 -10.98 -33.55
CA GLU A 163 8.01 -10.15 -34.50
C GLU A 163 9.06 -9.29 -33.78
N GLY A 164 10.32 -9.46 -34.16
CA GLY A 164 11.46 -8.73 -33.58
C GLY A 164 11.89 -9.20 -32.19
N LEU A 165 11.24 -10.23 -31.61
CA LEU A 165 11.64 -10.81 -30.33
C LEU A 165 12.97 -11.57 -30.48
N GLN A 166 13.93 -11.29 -29.58
CA GLN A 166 15.27 -11.89 -29.56
C GLN A 166 15.48 -12.90 -28.42
N GLY A 167 14.47 -13.07 -27.58
CA GLY A 167 14.47 -13.84 -26.35
C GLY A 167 13.94 -13.00 -25.18
N ALA A 168 14.13 -13.49 -23.97
CA ALA A 168 13.71 -12.76 -22.78
C ALA A 168 14.66 -13.02 -21.60
N MET A 169 14.58 -12.18 -20.57
CA MET A 169 15.15 -12.46 -19.26
C MET A 169 14.00 -12.76 -18.28
N LEU A 170 14.13 -13.82 -17.52
CA LEU A 170 13.23 -14.18 -16.44
C LEU A 170 13.92 -13.87 -15.11
N TYR A 171 13.32 -13.00 -14.31
CA TYR A 171 13.83 -12.62 -12.99
C TYR A 171 12.73 -12.64 -11.95
N SER A 172 13.08 -12.47 -10.66
CA SER A 172 12.10 -12.45 -9.59
C SER A 172 12.11 -11.11 -8.86
N ASP A 173 10.91 -10.61 -8.55
CA ASP A 173 10.74 -9.46 -7.68
C ASP A 173 9.61 -9.69 -6.67
N GLY A 174 9.54 -8.86 -5.61
CA GLY A 174 8.51 -8.97 -4.60
C GLY A 174 7.21 -8.37 -5.07
N MET A 175 6.10 -8.97 -4.63
CA MET A 175 4.74 -8.51 -4.88
C MET A 175 3.95 -8.50 -3.58
N GLU A 176 3.05 -7.52 -3.43
CA GLU A 176 2.25 -7.32 -2.22
C GLU A 176 0.85 -6.77 -2.52
N ASP A 177 -0.04 -6.78 -1.53
CA ASP A 177 -1.18 -5.85 -1.46
C ASP A 177 -0.79 -4.67 -0.56
N ASP A 178 -0.55 -3.53 -1.18
CA ASP A 178 -0.03 -2.32 -0.54
C ASP A 178 -0.92 -1.80 0.61
N ALA A 179 -2.25 -1.80 0.45
CA ALA A 179 -3.14 -1.38 1.54
C ALA A 179 -3.17 -2.39 2.69
N ARG A 180 -3.24 -3.69 2.38
CA ARG A 180 -3.20 -4.74 3.40
C ARG A 180 -1.90 -4.72 4.18
N TYR A 181 -0.78 -4.56 3.49
CA TYR A 181 0.53 -4.46 4.12
C TYR A 181 0.62 -3.22 5.03
N THR A 182 0.19 -2.05 4.55
CA THR A 182 0.16 -0.80 5.36
C THR A 182 -0.68 -0.98 6.62
N LEU A 183 -1.85 -1.59 6.51
CA LEU A 183 -2.74 -1.87 7.63
C LEU A 183 -2.11 -2.86 8.63
N ALA A 184 -1.45 -3.90 8.13
CA ALA A 184 -0.76 -4.88 8.98
C ALA A 184 0.41 -4.25 9.74
N VAL A 185 1.16 -3.33 9.12
CA VAL A 185 2.20 -2.53 9.79
C VAL A 185 1.59 -1.70 10.92
N LEU A 186 0.47 -1.00 10.67
CA LEU A 186 -0.24 -0.24 11.69
C LEU A 186 -0.71 -1.12 12.85
N ARG A 187 -1.36 -2.25 12.55
CA ARG A 187 -1.86 -3.16 13.56
C ARG A 187 -0.73 -3.78 14.39
N THR A 188 0.41 -4.01 13.77
CA THR A 188 1.64 -4.40 14.49
C THR A 188 2.08 -3.28 15.43
N ALA A 189 2.09 -2.03 14.98
CA ALA A 189 2.45 -0.89 15.82
C ALA A 189 1.52 -0.72 17.03
N ILE A 190 0.22 -0.94 16.85
CA ILE A 190 -0.77 -0.92 17.96
C ILE A 190 -0.48 -2.07 18.94
N ARG A 191 -0.18 -3.26 18.46
CA ARG A 191 0.22 -4.40 19.31
C ARG A 191 1.48 -4.10 20.13
N GLU A 192 2.41 -3.34 19.56
CA GLU A 192 3.65 -2.91 20.23
C GLU A 192 3.44 -1.67 21.15
N GLY A 193 2.21 -1.20 21.34
CA GLY A 193 1.86 -0.12 22.27
C GLY A 193 1.67 1.27 21.65
N GLY A 194 1.70 1.39 20.33
CA GLY A 194 1.34 2.62 19.62
C GLY A 194 -0.16 2.88 19.64
N LEU A 195 -0.57 4.15 19.64
CA LEU A 195 -1.97 4.56 19.48
C LEU A 195 -2.22 5.03 18.05
N ALA A 196 -3.34 4.65 17.44
CA ALA A 196 -3.76 5.18 16.14
C ALA A 196 -5.25 5.53 16.13
N VAL A 197 -5.57 6.73 15.65
CA VAL A 197 -6.97 7.20 15.53
C VAL A 197 -7.21 7.72 14.12
N THR A 198 -8.18 7.14 13.42
CA THR A 198 -8.63 7.56 12.09
C THR A 198 -9.77 8.57 12.19
N ARG A 199 -10.07 9.27 11.07
CA ARG A 199 -11.06 10.36 11.02
C ARG A 199 -10.69 11.51 11.96
N VAL A 200 -9.39 11.82 12.06
CA VAL A 200 -8.85 12.93 12.86
C VAL A 200 -7.90 13.74 12.00
N THR A 201 -8.27 14.98 11.73
CA THR A 201 -7.49 15.92 10.91
C THR A 201 -6.67 16.86 11.79
N ALA A 202 -5.37 16.99 11.53
CA ALA A 202 -4.59 18.07 12.12
C ALA A 202 -5.02 19.41 11.50
N VAL A 203 -5.39 20.38 12.34
CA VAL A 203 -5.87 21.71 11.91
C VAL A 203 -4.77 22.76 11.97
N LYS A 204 -4.03 22.78 13.07
CA LYS A 204 -2.91 23.73 13.29
C LYS A 204 -1.89 23.18 14.28
N ALA A 205 -0.66 23.66 14.18
CA ALA A 205 0.38 23.38 15.16
C ALA A 205 0.11 24.10 16.49
N ILE A 206 0.25 23.40 17.60
CA ILE A 206 0.35 24.00 18.92
C ILE A 206 1.82 24.40 19.14
N ARG A 207 2.04 25.67 19.56
CA ARG A 207 3.38 26.19 19.82
C ARG A 207 3.54 26.57 21.28
N ASP A 208 4.71 26.26 21.82
CA ASP A 208 5.12 26.62 23.17
C ASP A 208 6.60 27.06 23.16
N GLY A 209 6.88 28.28 23.64
CA GLY A 209 8.24 28.84 23.67
C GLY A 209 8.94 28.85 22.29
N GLY A 210 8.20 29.02 21.20
CA GLY A 210 8.71 29.00 19.83
C GLY A 210 9.00 27.61 19.24
N ARG A 211 8.64 26.53 19.94
CA ARG A 211 8.70 25.13 19.41
C ARG A 211 7.31 24.59 19.10
N VAL A 212 7.21 23.65 18.21
CA VAL A 212 5.99 22.85 18.01
C VAL A 212 5.89 21.85 19.18
N ALA A 213 4.73 21.87 19.86
CA ALA A 213 4.45 21.11 21.09
C ALA A 213 3.15 20.27 20.97
N GLY A 214 2.73 19.98 19.75
CA GLY A 214 1.54 19.20 19.44
C GLY A 214 0.73 19.80 18.29
N ALA A 215 -0.53 19.38 18.19
CA ALA A 215 -1.48 19.87 17.20
C ALA A 215 -2.87 20.04 17.79
N THR A 216 -3.60 21.08 17.36
CA THR A 216 -5.06 21.09 17.44
C THR A 216 -5.58 20.21 16.32
N VAL A 217 -6.44 19.26 16.66
CA VAL A 217 -7.01 18.28 15.74
C VAL A 217 -8.51 18.39 15.69
N ARG A 218 -9.14 18.03 14.58
CA ARG A 218 -10.60 17.97 14.46
C ARG A 218 -11.02 16.51 14.28
N ASP A 219 -11.96 16.07 15.12
CA ASP A 219 -12.66 14.80 14.91
C ASP A 219 -13.67 14.96 13.77
N GLU A 220 -13.41 14.29 12.66
CA GLU A 220 -14.24 14.39 11.44
C GLU A 220 -15.63 13.74 11.58
N LEU A 221 -15.86 12.93 12.63
CA LEU A 221 -17.17 12.34 12.91
C LEU A 221 -18.10 13.29 13.67
N THR A 222 -17.53 14.16 14.51
CA THR A 222 -18.29 15.06 15.39
C THR A 222 -18.10 16.53 15.07
N GLY A 223 -17.03 16.89 14.34
CA GLY A 223 -16.63 18.26 14.06
C GLY A 223 -15.95 18.96 15.25
N VAL A 224 -15.74 18.28 16.38
CA VAL A 224 -15.12 18.87 17.58
C VAL A 224 -13.62 19.02 17.40
N GLU A 225 -13.09 20.18 17.76
CA GLU A 225 -11.65 20.43 17.82
C GLU A 225 -11.09 20.14 19.23
N LEU A 226 -9.94 19.48 19.26
CA LEU A 226 -9.27 19.00 20.46
C LEU A 226 -7.77 19.29 20.38
N ASP A 227 -7.11 19.50 21.50
CA ASP A 227 -5.67 19.67 21.58
C ASP A 227 -4.96 18.36 21.93
N VAL A 228 -3.95 18.00 21.14
CA VAL A 228 -3.07 16.85 21.38
C VAL A 228 -1.65 17.37 21.64
N ARG A 229 -1.10 17.08 22.81
CA ARG A 229 0.24 17.50 23.22
C ARG A 229 1.29 16.45 22.89
N ALA A 230 2.43 16.89 22.34
CA ALA A 230 3.55 16.01 22.03
C ALA A 230 4.89 16.74 22.15
N ALA A 231 5.94 16.01 22.54
CA ALA A 231 7.30 16.52 22.55
C ALA A 231 7.82 16.81 21.15
N ALA A 232 7.37 16.05 20.14
CA ALA A 232 7.63 16.32 18.73
C ALA A 232 6.42 15.93 17.88
N VAL A 233 6.30 16.56 16.70
CA VAL A 233 5.35 16.21 15.65
C VAL A 233 6.12 15.71 14.43
N LEU A 234 5.73 14.57 13.89
CA LEU A 234 6.22 14.04 12.61
C LEU A 234 5.15 14.24 11.53
N ASP A 235 5.40 15.14 10.59
CA ASP A 235 4.60 15.32 9.38
C ASP A 235 4.96 14.25 8.34
N ALA A 236 4.11 13.20 8.24
CA ALA A 236 4.20 12.11 7.28
C ALA A 236 3.02 12.13 6.30
N THR A 237 2.49 13.31 5.98
CA THR A 237 1.27 13.53 5.18
C THR A 237 1.45 13.27 3.68
N GLY A 238 2.64 12.84 3.21
CA GLY A 238 2.89 12.43 1.83
C GLY A 238 2.53 13.53 0.81
N VAL A 239 1.60 13.24 -0.11
CA VAL A 239 1.19 14.19 -1.17
C VAL A 239 0.43 15.40 -0.65
N TRP A 240 -0.23 15.30 0.51
CA TRP A 240 -0.90 16.44 1.16
C TRP A 240 0.09 17.50 1.64
N GLY A 241 1.36 17.15 1.79
CA GLY A 241 2.44 18.09 2.00
C GLY A 241 2.66 19.08 0.86
N ALA A 242 2.03 18.90 -0.31
CA ALA A 242 2.00 19.86 -1.41
C ALA A 242 0.98 21.00 -1.21
N ARG A 243 0.03 20.84 -0.27
CA ARG A 243 -1.01 21.85 -0.02
C ARG A 243 -0.43 23.11 0.63
N PRO A 244 -0.87 24.31 0.19
CA PRO A 244 -0.44 25.56 0.79
C PRO A 244 -1.00 25.79 2.20
N ASP A 245 -2.17 25.24 2.49
CA ASP A 245 -2.93 25.36 3.75
C ASP A 245 -2.62 24.27 4.78
N ARG A 246 -1.51 23.55 4.60
CA ARG A 246 -1.10 22.48 5.53
C ARG A 246 -0.88 23.01 6.96
N PRO A 247 -1.26 22.23 8.00
CA PRO A 247 -1.23 22.69 9.40
C PRO A 247 0.17 23.00 9.94
N PHE A 248 1.21 22.40 9.34
CA PHE A 248 2.60 22.51 9.75
C PHE A 248 3.45 23.28 8.72
N GLY A 249 2.84 24.27 8.06
CA GLY A 249 3.57 25.14 7.13
C GLY A 249 4.71 25.87 7.84
N SER A 250 5.91 25.81 7.26
CA SER A 250 7.07 26.57 7.69
C SER A 250 7.47 27.53 6.58
N GLU A 251 7.76 28.81 6.93
CA GLU A 251 8.37 29.77 5.97
C GLU A 251 9.76 29.30 5.51
N LYS A 252 10.37 28.38 6.27
CA LYS A 252 11.70 27.81 6.00
C LYS A 252 11.61 26.38 5.45
N ALA A 253 10.51 26.03 4.74
CA ALA A 253 10.38 24.69 4.17
C ALA A 253 11.62 24.30 3.35
N THR A 254 12.28 23.20 3.74
CA THR A 254 13.54 22.77 3.12
C THR A 254 13.33 22.08 1.78
N PHE A 255 12.10 21.67 1.48
CA PHE A 255 11.72 21.06 0.21
C PHE A 255 10.22 21.24 -0.08
N ASN A 256 9.89 21.17 -1.37
CA ASN A 256 8.52 21.13 -1.86
C ASN A 256 8.14 19.72 -2.31
N VAL A 257 6.86 19.38 -2.14
CA VAL A 257 6.29 18.15 -2.69
C VAL A 257 5.62 18.48 -4.02
N LEU A 258 6.01 17.77 -5.06
CA LEU A 258 5.42 17.87 -6.41
C LEU A 258 4.70 16.55 -6.72
N PRO A 259 3.36 16.53 -6.74
CA PRO A 259 2.62 15.31 -7.07
C PRO A 259 2.87 14.87 -8.51
N SER A 260 3.13 13.56 -8.71
CA SER A 260 3.16 12.93 -10.03
C SER A 260 2.17 11.77 -10.07
N ARG A 261 1.22 11.82 -11.02
CA ARG A 261 0.18 10.81 -11.17
C ARG A 261 0.69 9.59 -11.91
N GLY A 262 0.40 8.42 -11.36
CA GLY A 262 0.62 7.12 -11.97
C GLY A 262 -0.68 6.33 -12.02
N SER A 263 -1.18 6.05 -13.22
CA SER A 263 -2.44 5.36 -13.46
C SER A 263 -2.21 3.89 -13.81
N HIS A 264 -3.18 3.05 -13.43
CA HIS A 264 -3.19 1.61 -13.69
C HIS A 264 -4.57 1.20 -14.22
N ILE A 265 -4.59 0.16 -15.04
CA ILE A 265 -5.81 -0.51 -15.49
C ILE A 265 -5.83 -1.94 -14.97
N LEU A 266 -7.02 -2.49 -14.76
CA LEU A 266 -7.25 -3.89 -14.42
C LEU A 266 -7.91 -4.59 -15.61
N VAL A 267 -7.30 -5.68 -16.08
CA VAL A 267 -7.79 -6.50 -17.18
C VAL A 267 -7.93 -7.94 -16.69
N PRO A 268 -9.01 -8.68 -17.02
CA PRO A 268 -9.15 -10.08 -16.63
C PRO A 268 -7.98 -10.92 -17.13
N ARG A 269 -7.52 -11.89 -16.34
CA ARG A 269 -6.35 -12.70 -16.70
C ARG A 269 -6.53 -13.50 -17.99
N GLU A 270 -7.75 -13.95 -18.27
CA GLU A 270 -8.11 -14.71 -19.46
C GLU A 270 -7.98 -13.92 -20.78
N ARG A 271 -7.84 -12.58 -20.70
CA ARG A 271 -7.66 -11.75 -21.90
C ARG A 271 -6.23 -11.75 -22.44
N ILE A 272 -5.26 -12.19 -21.63
CA ILE A 272 -3.85 -12.26 -22.02
C ILE A 272 -3.26 -13.55 -21.47
N GLU A 273 -2.87 -14.48 -22.35
CA GLU A 273 -2.28 -15.74 -21.95
C GLU A 273 -0.81 -15.58 -21.60
N VAL A 274 -0.55 -15.34 -20.32
CA VAL A 274 0.80 -15.19 -19.75
C VAL A 274 0.84 -15.85 -18.37
N ARG A 275 1.89 -16.60 -18.09
CA ARG A 275 2.06 -17.36 -16.84
C ARG A 275 2.89 -16.63 -15.77
N THR A 276 3.49 -15.50 -16.10
CA THR A 276 4.36 -14.69 -15.21
C THR A 276 3.95 -13.23 -15.26
N GLY A 277 4.45 -12.41 -14.34
CA GLY A 277 4.44 -10.96 -14.57
C GLY A 277 5.26 -10.60 -15.82
N VAL A 278 5.02 -9.42 -16.39
CA VAL A 278 5.78 -8.94 -17.54
C VAL A 278 6.22 -7.49 -17.35
N THR A 279 7.46 -7.23 -17.68
CA THR A 279 8.02 -5.89 -17.75
C THR A 279 7.98 -5.42 -19.19
N ILE A 280 7.09 -4.48 -19.50
CA ILE A 280 6.90 -3.96 -20.85
C ILE A 280 7.74 -2.71 -21.03
N ARG A 281 8.62 -2.71 -22.03
CA ARG A 281 9.41 -1.54 -22.36
C ARG A 281 8.66 -0.65 -23.34
N VAL A 282 8.50 0.61 -22.98
CA VAL A 282 7.98 1.67 -23.86
C VAL A 282 9.04 2.77 -23.99
N PRO A 283 9.04 3.58 -25.06
CA PRO A 283 10.04 4.63 -25.23
C PRO A 283 10.19 5.52 -23.98
N GLY A 284 11.40 5.50 -23.38
CA GLY A 284 11.75 6.29 -22.18
C GLY A 284 11.12 5.84 -20.87
N LYS A 285 10.27 4.80 -20.83
CA LYS A 285 9.55 4.32 -19.65
C LYS A 285 9.46 2.79 -19.62
N VAL A 286 9.04 2.26 -18.48
CA VAL A 286 8.71 0.85 -18.28
C VAL A 286 7.30 0.78 -17.70
N ALA A 287 6.47 -0.07 -18.26
CA ALA A 287 5.21 -0.48 -17.68
C ALA A 287 5.32 -1.91 -17.13
N PHE A 288 4.59 -2.21 -16.10
CA PHE A 288 4.51 -3.55 -15.53
C PHE A 288 3.13 -4.13 -15.77
N MET A 289 3.08 -5.41 -16.09
CA MET A 289 1.89 -6.22 -16.03
C MET A 289 2.06 -7.19 -14.85
N VAL A 290 1.39 -6.88 -13.76
CA VAL A 290 1.53 -7.57 -12.47
C VAL A 290 0.38 -8.54 -12.29
N PRO A 291 0.65 -9.83 -11.98
CA PRO A 291 -0.42 -10.80 -11.75
C PRO A 291 -1.15 -10.49 -10.44
N TRP A 292 -2.46 -10.32 -10.52
CA TRP A 292 -3.39 -10.24 -9.39
C TRP A 292 -4.33 -11.45 -9.46
N PRO A 293 -4.94 -11.95 -8.41
CA PRO A 293 -5.57 -13.28 -8.45
C PRO A 293 -6.38 -13.58 -9.72
N ARG A 294 -7.24 -12.67 -10.15
CA ARG A 294 -8.11 -12.84 -11.35
C ARG A 294 -7.88 -11.77 -12.42
N HIS A 295 -6.93 -10.86 -12.21
CA HIS A 295 -6.69 -9.73 -13.09
C HIS A 295 -5.20 -9.54 -13.35
N TRP A 296 -4.89 -8.83 -14.41
CA TRP A 296 -3.63 -8.14 -14.60
C TRP A 296 -3.77 -6.71 -14.11
N VAL A 297 -2.88 -6.27 -13.23
CA VAL A 297 -2.69 -4.85 -12.90
C VAL A 297 -1.62 -4.33 -13.83
N ILE A 298 -2.00 -3.42 -14.72
CA ILE A 298 -1.12 -2.92 -15.79
C ILE A 298 -0.90 -1.42 -15.61
N GLY A 299 0.35 -0.99 -15.56
CA GLY A 299 0.77 0.41 -15.39
C GLY A 299 2.29 0.47 -15.22
N THR A 300 2.84 1.65 -15.07
CA THR A 300 2.20 2.88 -14.62
C THR A 300 2.54 4.03 -15.56
N THR A 301 1.71 5.07 -15.55
CA THR A 301 2.05 6.39 -16.13
C THR A 301 2.91 7.20 -15.14
N ASP A 302 3.41 8.35 -15.57
CA ASP A 302 4.23 9.24 -14.73
C ASP A 302 4.07 10.68 -15.26
N ASP A 303 2.97 11.34 -14.86
CA ASP A 303 2.60 12.66 -15.35
C ASP A 303 2.52 13.67 -14.18
N PRO A 304 3.03 14.89 -14.33
CA PRO A 304 2.84 15.96 -13.36
C PRO A 304 1.34 16.15 -13.06
N PHE A 305 1.02 16.39 -11.78
CA PHE A 305 -0.37 16.53 -11.35
C PHE A 305 -0.58 17.82 -10.55
N THR A 306 -1.57 18.60 -10.96
CA THR A 306 -1.93 19.88 -10.34
C THR A 306 -3.38 19.93 -9.83
N GLY A 307 -4.10 18.80 -9.95
CA GLY A 307 -5.48 18.68 -9.47
C GLY A 307 -5.58 18.43 -7.95
N PRO A 308 -6.81 18.25 -7.45
CA PRO A 308 -7.05 17.88 -6.06
C PRO A 308 -6.37 16.54 -5.69
N VAL A 309 -5.61 16.52 -4.59
CA VAL A 309 -4.79 15.36 -4.19
C VAL A 309 -5.57 14.25 -3.47
N ASP A 310 -6.82 14.51 -3.06
CA ASP A 310 -7.56 13.64 -2.16
C ASP A 310 -7.97 12.31 -2.81
N ARG A 311 -8.56 12.34 -3.99
CA ARG A 311 -9.05 11.14 -4.71
C ARG A 311 -8.72 11.22 -6.19
N PRO A 312 -7.45 11.02 -6.57
CA PRO A 312 -7.05 11.04 -7.97
C PRO A 312 -7.64 9.84 -8.71
N SER A 313 -8.13 10.07 -9.92
CA SER A 313 -8.57 9.03 -10.85
C SER A 313 -7.68 9.01 -12.09
N ALA A 314 -7.71 7.91 -12.84
CA ALA A 314 -7.04 7.79 -14.12
C ALA A 314 -7.71 8.71 -15.15
N SER A 315 -6.95 9.18 -16.14
CA SER A 315 -7.49 9.96 -17.25
C SER A 315 -7.56 9.14 -18.53
N GLY A 316 -8.49 9.49 -19.44
CA GLY A 316 -8.61 8.83 -20.74
C GLY A 316 -7.29 8.73 -21.50
N PRO A 317 -6.51 9.83 -21.66
CA PRO A 317 -5.20 9.75 -22.30
C PRO A 317 -4.19 8.84 -21.63
N GLU A 318 -4.24 8.66 -20.31
CA GLU A 318 -3.35 7.70 -19.60
C GLU A 318 -3.77 6.27 -19.88
N VAL A 319 -5.06 5.99 -19.88
CA VAL A 319 -5.60 4.66 -20.24
C VAL A 319 -5.19 4.27 -21.65
N GLU A 320 -5.33 5.17 -22.63
CA GLU A 320 -4.90 4.92 -24.01
C GLU A 320 -3.41 4.63 -24.12
N ARG A 321 -2.55 5.35 -23.38
CA ARG A 321 -1.11 5.08 -23.36
C ARG A 321 -0.80 3.70 -22.79
N ILE A 322 -1.53 3.26 -21.76
CA ILE A 322 -1.33 1.92 -21.17
C ILE A 322 -1.79 0.85 -22.16
N LEU A 323 -2.96 1.00 -22.79
CA LEU A 323 -3.45 0.09 -23.83
C LEU A 323 -2.49 -0.01 -25.00
N ALA A 324 -1.99 1.13 -25.50
CA ALA A 324 -1.00 1.17 -26.56
C ALA A 324 0.31 0.44 -26.17
N ALA A 325 0.76 0.59 -24.93
CA ALA A 325 1.94 -0.11 -24.42
C ALA A 325 1.74 -1.64 -24.42
N VAL A 326 0.59 -2.13 -23.95
CA VAL A 326 0.27 -3.56 -23.97
C VAL A 326 0.17 -4.08 -25.40
N ASN A 327 -0.61 -3.43 -26.26
CA ASN A 327 -0.82 -3.83 -27.66
C ASN A 327 0.47 -3.73 -28.50
N SER A 328 1.47 -2.98 -28.05
CA SER A 328 2.79 -2.98 -28.70
C SER A 328 3.61 -4.22 -28.36
N ALA A 329 3.38 -4.85 -27.21
CA ALA A 329 4.12 -6.00 -26.72
C ALA A 329 3.39 -7.33 -26.93
N PHE A 330 2.06 -7.31 -27.05
CA PHE A 330 1.20 -8.49 -27.15
C PHE A 330 0.26 -8.40 -28.36
N ASP A 331 -0.02 -9.53 -28.98
CA ASP A 331 -0.92 -9.63 -30.13
C ASP A 331 -2.39 -9.93 -29.71
N VAL A 332 -2.90 -9.18 -28.73
CA VAL A 332 -4.22 -9.39 -28.10
C VAL A 332 -5.29 -8.35 -28.44
N GLY A 333 -4.89 -7.18 -28.95
CA GLY A 333 -5.82 -6.12 -29.36
C GLY A 333 -6.72 -5.63 -28.23
N LEU A 334 -6.15 -5.33 -27.04
CA LEU A 334 -6.93 -4.82 -25.91
C LEU A 334 -7.57 -3.47 -26.23
N SER A 335 -8.81 -3.32 -25.78
CA SER A 335 -9.60 -2.10 -25.85
C SER A 335 -10.06 -1.66 -24.46
N ARG A 336 -10.76 -0.51 -24.36
CA ARG A 336 -11.37 -0.04 -23.11
C ARG A 336 -12.41 -1.02 -22.56
N GLU A 337 -13.09 -1.77 -23.39
CA GLU A 337 -14.13 -2.74 -23.02
C GLU A 337 -13.54 -3.92 -22.21
N ASP A 338 -12.26 -4.23 -22.42
CA ASP A 338 -11.55 -5.26 -21.68
C ASP A 338 -11.20 -4.82 -20.25
N ILE A 339 -11.22 -3.51 -19.96
CA ILE A 339 -10.85 -2.97 -18.66
C ILE A 339 -11.99 -3.19 -17.67
N VAL A 340 -11.68 -3.81 -16.55
CA VAL A 340 -12.61 -4.01 -15.43
C VAL A 340 -12.70 -2.75 -14.58
N GLY A 341 -11.56 -2.13 -14.30
CA GLY A 341 -11.47 -0.93 -13.49
C GLY A 341 -10.14 -0.22 -13.66
N THR A 342 -10.06 0.99 -13.16
CA THR A 342 -8.84 1.80 -13.16
C THR A 342 -8.54 2.31 -11.75
N TYR A 343 -7.32 2.73 -11.49
CA TYR A 343 -6.97 3.56 -10.34
C TYR A 343 -5.75 4.42 -10.63
N ALA A 344 -5.63 5.52 -9.90
CA ALA A 344 -4.47 6.40 -9.97
C ALA A 344 -3.89 6.68 -8.56
N GLY A 345 -2.57 6.69 -8.46
CA GLY A 345 -1.83 7.10 -7.28
C GLY A 345 -0.98 8.33 -7.54
N LEU A 346 -0.75 9.15 -6.52
CA LEU A 346 0.11 10.32 -6.59
C LEU A 346 1.44 10.03 -5.87
N ARG A 347 2.55 10.14 -6.58
CA ARG A 347 3.89 10.05 -6.00
C ARG A 347 4.24 11.39 -5.36
N PRO A 348 4.65 11.43 -4.08
CA PRO A 348 5.11 12.66 -3.44
C PRO A 348 6.59 12.92 -3.82
N LEU A 349 6.83 13.40 -5.05
CA LEU A 349 8.17 13.71 -5.49
C LEU A 349 8.71 14.94 -4.76
N ILE A 350 10.02 14.95 -4.47
CA ILE A 350 10.67 16.04 -3.75
C ILE A 350 11.44 16.91 -4.71
N ALA A 351 11.17 18.20 -4.68
CA ALA A 351 11.93 19.21 -5.39
C ALA A 351 12.63 20.17 -4.41
N PRO A 352 13.79 20.71 -4.75
CA PRO A 352 14.37 21.83 -4.03
C PRO A 352 13.39 23.00 -3.94
N SER A 353 13.45 23.79 -2.86
CA SER A 353 12.61 24.97 -2.72
C SER A 353 12.80 25.89 -3.93
N GLY A 354 11.69 26.26 -4.60
CA GLY A 354 11.69 27.08 -5.81
C GLY A 354 11.72 26.34 -7.16
N ALA A 355 11.87 25.00 -7.19
CA ALA A 355 11.79 24.24 -8.43
C ALA A 355 10.33 23.95 -8.81
N SER A 356 10.00 24.15 -10.11
CA SER A 356 8.65 23.94 -10.67
C SER A 356 8.50 22.75 -11.60
N SER A 357 9.59 21.98 -11.86
CA SER A 357 9.61 20.88 -12.84
C SER A 357 9.92 19.52 -12.21
N THR A 358 9.19 18.48 -12.61
CA THR A 358 9.34 17.09 -12.15
C THR A 358 10.44 16.29 -12.88
N VAL A 359 11.08 16.84 -13.89
CA VAL A 359 11.95 16.09 -14.85
C VAL A 359 13.27 15.61 -14.22
N LYS A 360 13.75 16.26 -13.14
CA LYS A 360 15.01 15.91 -12.46
C LYS A 360 14.85 15.73 -10.95
N VAL A 361 13.70 15.23 -10.52
CA VAL A 361 13.37 15.15 -9.09
C VAL A 361 13.90 13.84 -8.51
N SER A 362 14.56 13.92 -7.34
CA SER A 362 15.05 12.74 -6.62
C SER A 362 13.89 11.82 -6.19
N ARG A 363 14.12 10.52 -6.28
CA ARG A 363 13.22 9.48 -5.74
C ARG A 363 13.72 8.93 -4.41
N GLU A 364 14.71 9.56 -3.83
CA GLU A 364 15.13 9.35 -2.46
C GLU A 364 14.14 10.03 -1.52
N HIS A 365 14.00 9.52 -0.32
CA HIS A 365 13.26 10.21 0.71
C HIS A 365 14.10 11.35 1.31
N LYS A 366 13.42 12.30 1.92
CA LYS A 366 14.06 13.37 2.65
C LYS A 366 13.39 13.56 4.00
N VAL A 367 14.21 13.53 5.04
CA VAL A 367 13.82 13.94 6.40
C VAL A 367 14.38 15.31 6.66
N ALA A 368 13.58 16.19 7.23
CA ALA A 368 13.98 17.55 7.59
C ALA A 368 13.41 17.94 8.96
N VAL A 369 14.25 18.49 9.81
CA VAL A 369 13.82 19.23 11.00
C VAL A 369 13.47 20.64 10.52
N GLU A 370 12.19 20.90 10.29
CA GLU A 370 11.72 22.19 9.76
C GLU A 370 11.60 23.27 10.83
N ASP A 371 11.34 22.85 12.08
CA ASP A 371 11.27 23.71 13.25
C ASP A 371 11.62 22.91 14.51
N ARG A 372 11.88 23.57 15.62
CA ARG A 372 12.05 22.87 16.91
C ARG A 372 10.76 22.11 17.24
N GLY A 373 10.87 20.79 17.39
CA GLY A 373 9.72 19.92 17.64
C GLY A 373 8.90 19.57 16.40
N LEU A 374 9.35 19.90 15.17
CA LEU A 374 8.70 19.52 13.92
C LEU A 374 9.68 18.83 12.99
N VAL A 375 9.44 17.55 12.71
CA VAL A 375 10.12 16.78 11.70
C VAL A 375 9.17 16.53 10.54
N ARG A 376 9.66 16.60 9.31
CA ARG A 376 8.90 16.30 8.10
C ARG A 376 9.62 15.27 7.27
N ILE A 377 8.85 14.29 6.75
CA ILE A 377 9.35 13.28 5.81
C ILE A 377 8.48 13.24 4.57
N SER A 378 9.11 13.11 3.40
CA SER A 378 8.42 12.87 2.13
C SER A 378 9.34 12.20 1.12
N GLY A 379 8.79 11.79 -0.05
CA GLY A 379 9.51 11.09 -1.11
C GLY A 379 9.69 9.61 -0.83
N GLY A 380 10.75 9.04 -1.40
CA GLY A 380 11.10 7.63 -1.20
C GLY A 380 10.22 6.64 -1.98
N LYS A 381 10.27 5.38 -1.56
CA LYS A 381 9.57 4.26 -2.17
C LYS A 381 8.88 3.41 -1.11
N TYR A 382 7.80 2.75 -1.50
CA TYR A 382 7.12 1.80 -0.63
C TYR A 382 8.07 0.72 -0.10
N THR A 383 8.89 0.14 -0.96
CA THR A 383 9.87 -0.91 -0.60
C THR A 383 10.79 -0.54 0.57
N THR A 384 11.19 0.74 0.69
CA THR A 384 12.14 1.21 1.70
C THR A 384 11.47 1.96 2.86
N TYR A 385 10.15 1.80 3.03
CA TYR A 385 9.38 2.51 4.05
C TYR A 385 9.93 2.37 5.46
N ARG A 386 10.46 1.18 5.80
CA ARG A 386 11.00 0.89 7.12
C ARG A 386 12.22 1.75 7.44
N LEU A 387 13.15 1.88 6.48
CA LEU A 387 14.29 2.77 6.60
C LEU A 387 13.85 4.23 6.69
N MET A 388 12.91 4.64 5.84
CA MET A 388 12.32 5.98 5.90
C MET A 388 11.73 6.29 7.28
N ALA A 389 11.02 5.34 7.86
CA ALA A 389 10.44 5.46 9.19
C ALA A 389 11.52 5.58 10.28
N SER A 390 12.55 4.72 10.20
CA SER A 390 13.69 4.76 11.12
C SER A 390 14.41 6.10 11.06
N ASP A 391 14.74 6.61 9.87
CA ASP A 391 15.40 7.90 9.68
C ASP A 391 14.56 9.07 10.22
N ALA A 392 13.23 8.98 10.06
CA ALA A 392 12.32 10.00 10.60
C ALA A 392 12.28 10.00 12.13
N ILE A 393 12.25 8.82 12.76
CA ILE A 393 12.28 8.71 14.24
C ILE A 393 13.67 9.05 14.78
N ASP A 394 14.75 8.72 14.07
CA ASP A 394 16.10 9.18 14.42
C ASP A 394 16.16 10.72 14.45
N ALA A 395 15.56 11.39 13.48
CA ALA A 395 15.48 12.84 13.44
C ALA A 395 14.60 13.44 14.58
N VAL A 396 13.54 12.72 14.98
CA VAL A 396 12.72 13.08 16.17
C VAL A 396 13.54 12.98 17.44
N LEU A 397 14.30 11.89 17.62
CA LEU A 397 15.13 11.63 18.79
C LEU A 397 16.41 12.52 18.83
N GLY A 398 16.91 12.91 17.68
CA GLY A 398 18.15 13.69 17.58
C GLY A 398 19.35 12.95 18.20
N ALA A 399 19.96 13.51 19.24
CA ALA A 399 21.12 12.93 19.88
C ALA A 399 20.83 11.59 20.59
N ASP A 400 19.59 11.34 21.01
CA ASP A 400 19.18 10.15 21.76
C ASP A 400 18.94 8.94 20.85
N ALA A 401 18.94 9.13 19.52
CA ALA A 401 18.72 8.05 18.54
C ALA A 401 19.71 6.88 18.69
N LYS A 402 20.98 7.19 18.98
CA LYS A 402 22.05 6.18 19.18
C LYS A 402 21.80 5.23 20.38
N ASP A 403 21.09 5.73 21.39
CA ASP A 403 20.81 4.99 22.63
C ASP A 403 19.47 4.23 22.53
N ARG A 404 18.70 4.46 21.47
CA ARG A 404 17.41 3.82 21.17
C ARG A 404 17.36 3.38 19.70
N PRO A 405 18.11 2.32 19.32
CA PRO A 405 18.13 1.85 17.94
C PRO A 405 16.78 1.26 17.52
N SER A 406 16.48 1.31 16.20
CA SER A 406 15.28 0.70 15.63
C SER A 406 15.25 -0.81 15.83
N GLY A 407 14.13 -1.34 16.31
CA GLY A 407 13.86 -2.78 16.44
C GLY A 407 13.14 -3.39 15.23
N THR A 408 12.72 -2.58 14.26
CA THR A 408 11.80 -3.02 13.18
C THR A 408 12.42 -3.96 12.16
N ALA A 409 13.75 -4.11 12.14
CA ALA A 409 14.44 -4.99 11.20
C ALA A 409 14.13 -6.48 11.42
N ASP A 410 13.81 -6.86 12.65
CA ASP A 410 13.60 -8.24 13.07
C ASP A 410 12.22 -8.47 13.71
N LEU A 411 11.32 -7.49 13.60
CA LEU A 411 9.98 -7.53 14.18
C LEU A 411 8.97 -8.07 13.16
N PRO A 412 8.44 -9.30 13.34
CA PRO A 412 7.45 -9.88 12.44
C PRO A 412 6.15 -9.07 12.42
N ILE A 413 5.61 -8.87 11.24
CA ILE A 413 4.32 -8.23 11.03
C ILE A 413 3.20 -9.17 11.51
N ILE A 414 2.14 -8.62 12.07
CA ILE A 414 0.98 -9.38 12.56
C ILE A 414 0.50 -10.40 11.51
N GLY A 415 0.18 -11.60 11.96
CA GLY A 415 -0.20 -12.71 11.06
C GLY A 415 0.99 -13.46 10.43
N ALA A 416 2.23 -13.03 10.63
CA ALA A 416 3.40 -13.71 10.06
C ALA A 416 3.63 -15.08 10.70
N ALA A 417 3.89 -16.08 9.86
CA ALA A 417 4.38 -17.39 10.24
C ALA A 417 5.19 -17.99 9.07
N PRO A 418 6.05 -18.98 9.33
CA PRO A 418 6.75 -19.70 8.26
C PRO A 418 5.80 -20.26 7.21
N ARG A 419 6.19 -20.24 5.92
CA ARG A 419 5.33 -20.69 4.82
C ARG A 419 4.71 -22.09 5.02
N PRO A 420 5.44 -23.11 5.53
CA PRO A 420 4.84 -24.43 5.81
C PRO A 420 3.67 -24.38 6.81
N GLU A 421 3.73 -23.50 7.81
CA GLU A 421 2.65 -23.32 8.80
C GLU A 421 1.43 -22.64 8.15
N LEU A 422 1.66 -21.63 7.30
CA LEU A 422 0.60 -20.99 6.53
C LEU A 422 -0.07 -21.97 5.56
N ASP A 423 0.71 -22.83 4.89
CA ASP A 423 0.17 -23.86 3.98
C ASP A 423 -0.64 -24.92 4.74
N ALA A 424 -0.20 -25.32 5.95
CA ALA A 424 -0.95 -26.18 6.84
C ALA A 424 -2.27 -25.53 7.30
N LEU A 425 -2.25 -24.23 7.58
CA LEU A 425 -3.44 -23.45 7.93
C LEU A 425 -4.43 -23.40 6.76
N ILE A 426 -3.97 -23.13 5.53
CA ILE A 426 -4.80 -23.19 4.32
C ILE A 426 -5.48 -24.57 4.19
N ALA A 427 -4.71 -25.66 4.33
CA ALA A 427 -5.25 -27.02 4.23
C ALA A 427 -6.26 -27.33 5.35
N ARG A 428 -6.13 -26.75 6.52
CA ARG A 428 -7.08 -26.88 7.63
C ARG A 428 -8.36 -26.08 7.36
N LEU A 429 -8.23 -24.81 7.01
CA LEU A 429 -9.37 -23.93 6.77
C LEU A 429 -10.18 -24.34 5.53
N SER A 430 -9.57 -24.94 4.51
CA SER A 430 -10.29 -25.44 3.33
C SER A 430 -11.25 -26.60 3.62
N ARG A 431 -11.25 -27.14 4.84
CA ARG A 431 -12.19 -28.19 5.28
C ARG A 431 -13.40 -27.61 6.01
N GLU A 432 -13.41 -26.29 6.24
CA GLU A 432 -14.55 -25.63 6.87
C GLU A 432 -15.77 -25.66 5.95
N PRO A 433 -16.96 -25.94 6.49
CA PRO A 433 -18.20 -25.87 5.70
C PRO A 433 -18.37 -24.46 5.09
N GLY A 434 -18.59 -24.42 3.78
CA GLY A 434 -18.76 -23.16 3.04
C GLY A 434 -17.46 -22.48 2.56
N MET A 435 -16.29 -23.09 2.81
CA MET A 435 -15.00 -22.58 2.37
C MET A 435 -14.29 -23.55 1.43
N ASP A 436 -13.86 -23.07 0.28
CA ASP A 436 -13.00 -23.83 -0.64
C ASP A 436 -11.51 -23.48 -0.44
N VAL A 437 -10.63 -24.16 -1.17
CA VAL A 437 -9.17 -23.97 -1.09
C VAL A 437 -8.77 -22.56 -1.54
N GLU A 438 -9.46 -21.97 -2.53
CA GLU A 438 -9.18 -20.62 -3.04
C GLU A 438 -9.52 -19.57 -1.97
N SER A 439 -10.67 -19.70 -1.31
CA SER A 439 -11.10 -18.84 -0.21
C SER A 439 -10.18 -18.96 1.00
N ALA A 440 -9.81 -20.18 1.40
CA ALA A 440 -8.87 -20.40 2.50
C ALA A 440 -7.50 -19.78 2.21
N ARG A 441 -6.97 -19.97 1.01
CA ARG A 441 -5.71 -19.38 0.56
C ARG A 441 -5.78 -17.86 0.56
N SER A 442 -6.81 -17.31 -0.04
CA SER A 442 -7.04 -15.87 -0.11
C SER A 442 -7.13 -15.22 1.28
N LEU A 443 -7.79 -15.90 2.22
CA LEU A 443 -7.91 -15.46 3.61
C LEU A 443 -6.56 -15.47 4.32
N VAL A 444 -5.79 -16.57 4.21
CA VAL A 444 -4.46 -16.69 4.82
C VAL A 444 -3.47 -15.73 4.18
N ASP A 445 -3.50 -15.53 2.87
CA ASP A 445 -2.64 -14.56 2.18
C ASP A 445 -2.92 -13.11 2.61
N ARG A 446 -4.12 -12.78 3.14
CA ARG A 446 -4.46 -11.45 3.65
C ARG A 446 -4.30 -11.28 5.16
N HIS A 447 -4.51 -12.32 5.94
CA HIS A 447 -4.59 -12.26 7.40
C HIS A 447 -3.52 -13.09 8.11
N GLY A 448 -2.78 -13.94 7.37
CA GLY A 448 -1.80 -14.84 7.97
C GLY A 448 -2.42 -15.77 9.00
N THR A 449 -1.82 -15.90 10.17
CA THR A 449 -2.33 -16.71 11.28
C THR A 449 -3.65 -16.21 11.86
N GLU A 450 -3.99 -14.92 11.69
CA GLU A 450 -5.27 -14.37 12.13
C GLU A 450 -6.47 -14.89 11.30
N ALA A 451 -6.23 -15.53 10.15
CA ALA A 451 -7.29 -16.14 9.32
C ALA A 451 -8.18 -17.11 10.13
N GLU A 452 -7.63 -17.80 11.13
CA GLU A 452 -8.39 -18.67 12.02
C GLU A 452 -9.41 -17.90 12.86
N THR A 453 -9.00 -16.76 13.40
CA THR A 453 -9.89 -15.88 14.18
C THR A 453 -10.97 -15.27 13.30
N VAL A 454 -10.66 -14.92 12.04
CA VAL A 454 -11.68 -14.46 11.07
C VAL A 454 -12.73 -15.56 10.82
N VAL A 455 -12.30 -16.81 10.67
CA VAL A 455 -13.21 -17.95 10.50
C VAL A 455 -14.05 -18.18 11.76
N GLU A 456 -13.48 -18.08 12.94
CA GLU A 456 -14.23 -18.18 14.20
C GLU A 456 -15.29 -17.08 14.35
N LEU A 457 -14.94 -15.84 13.95
CA LEU A 457 -15.91 -14.75 13.87
C LEU A 457 -17.03 -15.08 12.90
N GLY A 458 -16.69 -15.62 11.73
CA GLY A 458 -17.62 -16.04 10.71
C GLY A 458 -18.58 -17.14 11.19
N ARG A 459 -18.10 -18.13 11.93
CA ARG A 459 -18.95 -19.18 12.54
C ARG A 459 -19.95 -18.58 13.53
N ARG A 460 -19.50 -17.70 14.41
CA ARG A 460 -20.36 -17.08 15.44
C ARG A 460 -21.46 -16.21 14.86
N ARG A 461 -21.24 -15.61 13.68
CA ARG A 461 -22.15 -14.67 13.02
C ARG A 461 -22.85 -15.25 11.78
N ASP A 462 -22.64 -16.53 11.45
CA ASP A 462 -23.14 -17.18 10.22
C ASP A 462 -22.70 -16.44 8.93
N LEU A 463 -21.41 -16.12 8.84
CA LEU A 463 -20.81 -15.34 7.75
C LEU A 463 -19.74 -16.13 6.97
N ILE A 464 -19.67 -17.47 7.09
CA ILE A 464 -18.76 -18.32 6.30
C ILE A 464 -19.41 -18.66 4.97
N ARG A 465 -19.46 -17.68 4.08
CA ARG A 465 -19.87 -17.82 2.69
C ARG A 465 -19.21 -16.75 1.83
N PRO A 466 -19.02 -17.00 0.52
CA PRO A 466 -18.49 -15.98 -0.37
C PRO A 466 -19.36 -14.72 -0.36
N LEU A 467 -18.72 -13.55 -0.25
CA LEU A 467 -19.42 -12.27 -0.36
C LEU A 467 -19.93 -12.01 -1.77
N VAL A 468 -19.17 -12.48 -2.77
CA VAL A 468 -19.50 -12.42 -4.19
C VAL A 468 -19.37 -13.83 -4.76
N ALA A 469 -20.38 -14.31 -5.46
CA ALA A 469 -20.33 -15.63 -6.11
C ALA A 469 -19.08 -15.74 -7.01
N GLY A 470 -18.33 -16.82 -6.82
CA GLY A 470 -17.09 -17.07 -7.56
C GLY A 470 -15.91 -16.19 -7.17
N GLN A 471 -15.98 -15.37 -6.12
CA GLN A 471 -14.84 -14.66 -5.54
C GLN A 471 -14.41 -15.32 -4.22
N PRO A 472 -13.11 -15.25 -3.85
CA PRO A 472 -12.62 -15.98 -2.68
C PRO A 472 -12.88 -15.28 -1.34
N MET A 473 -13.36 -14.02 -1.35
CA MET A 473 -13.59 -13.25 -0.13
C MET A 473 -14.88 -13.70 0.55
N ILE A 474 -14.84 -13.92 1.87
CA ILE A 474 -15.98 -14.31 2.67
C ILE A 474 -16.61 -13.12 3.40
N GLU A 475 -17.91 -13.21 3.72
CA GLU A 475 -18.64 -12.16 4.43
C GLU A 475 -18.04 -11.81 5.81
N ALA A 476 -17.43 -12.79 6.49
CA ALA A 476 -16.77 -12.59 7.78
C ALA A 476 -15.66 -11.52 7.75
N GLU A 477 -15.01 -11.31 6.59
CA GLU A 477 -13.98 -10.29 6.45
C GLU A 477 -14.54 -8.86 6.53
N VAL A 478 -15.82 -8.67 6.19
CA VAL A 478 -16.50 -7.37 6.39
C VAL A 478 -16.65 -7.06 7.88
N ALA A 479 -17.13 -8.03 8.67
CA ALA A 479 -17.25 -7.87 10.11
C ALA A 479 -15.87 -7.70 10.76
N TRP A 480 -14.88 -8.48 10.34
CA TRP A 480 -13.50 -8.37 10.79
C TRP A 480 -12.89 -6.99 10.52
N ALA A 481 -13.10 -6.45 9.33
CA ALA A 481 -12.63 -5.12 8.96
C ALA A 481 -13.19 -4.04 9.91
N ALA A 482 -14.46 -4.12 10.24
CA ALA A 482 -15.13 -3.20 11.15
C ALA A 482 -14.68 -3.40 12.62
N GLU A 483 -14.51 -4.66 13.10
CA GLU A 483 -14.14 -4.95 14.49
C GLU A 483 -12.64 -4.74 14.78
N HIS A 484 -11.74 -5.07 13.82
CA HIS A 484 -10.32 -5.23 14.10
C HIS A 484 -9.39 -4.40 13.19
N GLU A 485 -9.94 -3.75 12.15
CA GLU A 485 -9.13 -3.08 11.13
C GLU A 485 -9.50 -1.60 10.94
N LEU A 486 -10.11 -0.98 11.93
CA LEU A 486 -10.48 0.44 11.98
C LEU A 486 -11.37 0.89 10.79
N ALA A 487 -12.06 -0.02 10.10
CA ALA A 487 -12.95 0.35 9.01
C ALA A 487 -14.24 0.96 9.57
N LEU A 488 -14.56 2.19 9.15
CA LEU A 488 -15.70 2.99 9.60
C LEU A 488 -16.67 3.35 8.47
N SER A 489 -16.39 2.89 7.24
CA SER A 489 -17.24 3.11 6.06
C SER A 489 -17.15 1.94 5.09
N LEU A 490 -18.09 1.87 4.13
CA LEU A 490 -18.03 0.87 3.07
C LEU A 490 -16.83 1.07 2.15
N ASP A 491 -16.41 2.31 1.96
CA ASP A 491 -15.21 2.63 1.18
C ASP A 491 -13.95 2.03 1.81
N ASP A 492 -13.84 2.07 3.15
CA ASP A 492 -12.73 1.45 3.86
C ASP A 492 -12.71 -0.07 3.60
N VAL A 493 -13.86 -0.72 3.69
CA VAL A 493 -14.00 -2.16 3.48
C VAL A 493 -13.73 -2.54 2.02
N LEU A 494 -14.52 -2.00 1.10
CA LEU A 494 -14.55 -2.47 -0.30
C LEU A 494 -13.38 -1.97 -1.14
N ALA A 495 -12.90 -0.74 -0.91
CA ALA A 495 -11.78 -0.20 -1.68
C ALA A 495 -10.41 -0.60 -1.11
N ARG A 496 -10.24 -0.71 0.22
CA ARG A 496 -8.92 -0.90 0.85
C ARG A 496 -8.74 -2.24 1.55
N ARG A 497 -9.75 -2.76 2.27
CA ARG A 497 -9.61 -4.08 2.94
C ARG A 497 -9.77 -5.23 1.97
N MET A 498 -10.75 -5.16 1.05
CA MET A 498 -11.10 -6.25 0.14
C MET A 498 -10.72 -6.00 -1.34
N ARG A 499 -10.47 -4.76 -1.73
CA ARG A 499 -10.10 -4.36 -3.10
C ARG A 499 -11.22 -4.60 -4.15
N LEU A 500 -12.45 -4.88 -3.72
CA LEU A 500 -13.56 -5.20 -4.60
C LEU A 500 -14.04 -4.02 -5.43
N ALA A 501 -13.92 -2.78 -4.92
CA ALA A 501 -14.27 -1.57 -5.65
C ALA A 501 -13.59 -1.46 -7.02
N MET A 502 -12.34 -1.89 -7.15
CA MET A 502 -11.58 -1.81 -8.41
C MET A 502 -11.62 -3.10 -9.23
N THR A 503 -11.96 -4.24 -8.60
CA THR A 503 -11.92 -5.56 -9.27
C THR A 503 -13.28 -6.06 -9.74
N LEU A 504 -14.37 -5.44 -9.32
CA LEU A 504 -15.71 -5.69 -9.81
C LEU A 504 -16.13 -4.63 -10.83
N ARG A 505 -16.75 -5.06 -11.95
CA ARG A 505 -17.22 -4.12 -13.00
C ARG A 505 -18.31 -3.18 -12.50
N ASP A 506 -19.17 -3.65 -11.59
CA ASP A 506 -20.24 -2.87 -10.96
C ASP A 506 -19.75 -2.10 -9.71
N ARG A 507 -18.45 -2.02 -9.46
CA ARG A 507 -17.87 -1.37 -8.27
C ARG A 507 -18.37 -1.94 -6.94
N GLY A 508 -19.02 -3.08 -6.96
CA GLY A 508 -19.64 -3.69 -5.78
C GLY A 508 -21.07 -3.22 -5.52
N GLU A 509 -21.75 -2.64 -6.51
CA GLU A 509 -23.17 -2.22 -6.40
C GLU A 509 -24.06 -3.40 -5.95
N SER A 510 -23.85 -4.57 -6.56
CA SER A 510 -24.61 -5.80 -6.25
C SER A 510 -24.47 -6.28 -4.81
N ILE A 511 -23.44 -5.87 -4.08
CA ILE A 511 -23.15 -6.29 -2.71
C ILE A 511 -23.17 -5.15 -1.70
N ALA A 512 -23.26 -3.90 -2.11
CA ALA A 512 -23.14 -2.74 -1.23
C ALA A 512 -24.14 -2.78 -0.06
N SER A 513 -25.40 -3.13 -0.31
CA SER A 513 -26.43 -3.26 0.73
C SER A 513 -26.11 -4.40 1.72
N ARG A 514 -25.56 -5.53 1.23
CA ARG A 514 -25.17 -6.64 2.11
C ARG A 514 -23.97 -6.27 2.98
N VAL A 515 -22.97 -5.62 2.41
CA VAL A 515 -21.80 -5.12 3.16
C VAL A 515 -22.24 -4.08 4.18
N ALA A 516 -23.17 -3.18 3.82
CA ALA A 516 -23.72 -2.19 4.76
C ALA A 516 -24.45 -2.84 5.95
N ALA A 517 -25.20 -3.92 5.71
CA ALA A 517 -25.87 -4.65 6.76
C ALA A 517 -24.86 -5.31 7.72
N ILE A 518 -23.85 -6.03 7.19
CA ILE A 518 -22.84 -6.71 8.02
C ILE A 518 -22.00 -5.69 8.82
N ALA A 519 -21.51 -4.64 8.15
CA ALA A 519 -20.75 -3.58 8.82
C ALA A 519 -21.62 -2.83 9.83
N GLY A 520 -22.89 -2.60 9.49
CA GLY A 520 -23.87 -1.93 10.35
C GLY A 520 -24.14 -2.67 11.64
N ASP A 521 -24.25 -4.00 11.61
CA ASP A 521 -24.39 -4.83 12.80
C ASP A 521 -23.22 -4.65 13.79
N VAL A 522 -22.02 -4.40 13.28
CA VAL A 522 -20.81 -4.17 14.08
C VAL A 522 -20.72 -2.71 14.55
N LEU A 523 -21.00 -1.77 13.65
CA LEU A 523 -20.82 -0.33 13.88
C LEU A 523 -22.05 0.35 14.50
N GLY A 524 -23.15 -0.40 14.71
CA GLY A 524 -24.38 0.11 15.28
C GLY A 524 -25.17 1.02 14.33
N TRP A 525 -25.12 0.77 13.01
CA TRP A 525 -25.87 1.54 12.02
C TRP A 525 -27.30 1.04 11.89
N ASP A 526 -28.25 1.94 11.96
CA ASP A 526 -29.65 1.68 11.60
C ASP A 526 -29.83 1.55 10.08
N ALA A 527 -30.99 1.11 9.65
CA ALA A 527 -31.29 0.90 8.23
C ALA A 527 -31.17 2.18 7.37
N PRO A 528 -31.61 3.37 7.82
CA PRO A 528 -31.34 4.62 7.12
C PRO A 528 -29.85 4.90 6.93
N ARG A 529 -29.03 4.71 7.96
CA ARG A 529 -27.58 4.92 7.89
C ARG A 529 -26.93 3.92 6.93
N GLN A 530 -27.30 2.65 6.95
CA GLN A 530 -26.81 1.63 6.01
C GLN A 530 -27.08 2.03 4.55
N ALA A 531 -28.29 2.53 4.25
CA ALA A 531 -28.64 3.00 2.90
C ALA A 531 -27.81 4.21 2.47
N ILE A 532 -27.59 5.18 3.35
CA ILE A 532 -26.76 6.36 3.11
C ILE A 532 -25.31 5.95 2.82
N GLU A 533 -24.74 5.06 3.61
CA GLU A 533 -23.36 4.57 3.43
C GLU A 533 -23.20 3.81 2.12
N ALA A 534 -24.16 2.97 1.73
CA ALA A 534 -24.14 2.28 0.44
C ALA A 534 -24.16 3.27 -0.74
N ALA A 535 -25.05 4.26 -0.72
CA ALA A 535 -25.15 5.28 -1.76
C ALA A 535 -23.86 6.13 -1.86
N ARG A 536 -23.34 6.58 -0.70
CA ARG A 536 -22.10 7.37 -0.64
C ARG A 536 -20.89 6.60 -1.18
N TYR A 537 -20.79 5.32 -0.83
CA TYR A 537 -19.74 4.44 -1.33
C TYR A 537 -19.78 4.34 -2.84
N LEU A 538 -20.95 4.05 -3.44
CA LEU A 538 -21.09 3.87 -4.87
C LEU A 538 -20.71 5.13 -5.66
N GLU A 539 -21.17 6.30 -5.21
CA GLU A 539 -20.78 7.58 -5.83
C GLU A 539 -19.25 7.76 -5.82
N GLY A 540 -18.61 7.47 -4.70
CA GLY A 540 -17.15 7.56 -4.57
C GLY A 540 -16.42 6.53 -5.43
N ALA A 541 -16.89 5.29 -5.44
CA ALA A 541 -16.27 4.18 -6.17
C ALA A 541 -16.34 4.38 -7.69
N HIS A 542 -17.47 4.82 -8.22
CA HIS A 542 -17.61 5.15 -9.64
C HIS A 542 -16.67 6.30 -10.05
N ARG A 543 -16.63 7.36 -9.27
CA ARG A 543 -15.73 8.50 -9.56
C ARG A 543 -14.26 8.11 -9.58
N GLU A 544 -13.85 7.16 -8.72
CA GLU A 544 -12.45 6.80 -8.52
C GLU A 544 -11.98 5.67 -9.42
N PHE A 545 -12.83 4.65 -9.67
CA PHE A 545 -12.41 3.39 -10.27
C PHE A 545 -13.02 3.11 -11.65
N ASP A 546 -13.95 3.92 -12.14
CA ASP A 546 -14.50 3.73 -13.49
C ASP A 546 -13.45 3.96 -14.56
N VAL A 547 -13.68 3.32 -15.71
CA VAL A 547 -12.91 3.56 -16.92
C VAL A 547 -13.29 4.95 -17.45
N PRO A 548 -12.37 5.92 -17.48
CA PRO A 548 -12.70 7.26 -17.92
C PRO A 548 -13.08 7.27 -19.40
N ALA A 549 -14.00 8.18 -19.77
CA ALA A 549 -14.47 8.35 -21.14
C ALA A 549 -13.35 8.76 -22.13
#